data_9b44dab4e0be067ce25e81ab569a3e18
#
_entry.id   9b44dab4e0be067ce25e81ab569a3e18
#
_cell.length_a   1.000
_cell.length_b   1.000
_cell.length_c   1.000
_cell.angle_alpha   90.00
_cell.angle_beta   90.00
_cell.angle_gamma   90.00
#
_symmetry.space_group_name_H-M   'P 1'
#
loop_
_entity.id
_entity.type
_entity.pdbx_description
1 polymer ?
#
loop_
_entity_poly.entity_id
_entity_poly.type
_entity_poly.pdbx_seq_one_letter_code
_entity_poly.pdbx_strand_id
1 'polypeptide(L)'
;MRKDIYESPLSSRYASEYMLHLFSPDMRFQTWRRLWVALARAEHELGLPITQEQVDELAAHITDIDYEVAEKREHEVRHDVMAHVYAYGKAAPSAAGIIHLGATSCYVTDNADLVLYRDGLKYLRGQL
;
A
#
# COMPACT_ATOMS: atom_id res chain seq x y z
N MET A 1 -23.31 9.14 14.00
CA MET A 1 -22.70 9.98 12.95
C MET A 1 -22.63 11.43 13.44
N ARG A 2 -21.44 12.00 13.44
CA ARG A 2 -21.23 13.40 13.85
C ARG A 2 -21.89 14.34 12.84
N LYS A 3 -22.54 15.38 13.33
CA LYS A 3 -23.23 16.37 12.47
C LYS A 3 -22.49 17.70 12.38
N ASP A 4 -21.39 17.82 13.12
CA ASP A 4 -20.57 19.02 13.27
C ASP A 4 -19.27 18.97 12.43
N ILE A 5 -19.15 17.97 11.55
CA ILE A 5 -18.03 17.83 10.62
C ILE A 5 -18.52 17.62 9.19
N TYR A 6 -17.71 18.07 8.24
CA TYR A 6 -18.02 17.86 6.84
C TYR A 6 -17.91 16.37 6.45
N GLU A 7 -18.90 15.91 5.70
CA GLU A 7 -18.89 14.59 5.04
C GLU A 7 -19.18 14.77 3.56
N SER A 8 -18.49 14.02 2.72
CA SER A 8 -18.75 14.03 1.29
C SER A 8 -19.99 13.18 0.97
N PRO A 9 -21.02 13.73 0.32
CA PRO A 9 -22.18 12.94 -0.12
C PRO A 9 -21.79 11.88 -1.17
N LEU A 10 -20.69 12.06 -1.89
CA LEU A 10 -20.18 11.05 -2.82
C LEU A 10 -19.85 9.76 -2.08
N SER A 11 -19.21 9.84 -0.91
CA SER A 11 -18.86 8.68 -0.10
C SER A 11 -20.04 8.15 0.72
N SER A 12 -20.80 9.05 1.38
CA SER A 12 -21.83 8.65 2.35
C SER A 12 -23.15 8.22 1.71
N ARG A 13 -23.43 8.62 0.46
CA ARG A 13 -24.73 8.41 -0.18
C ARG A 13 -24.70 7.76 -1.55
N TYR A 14 -23.71 8.04 -2.39
CA TYR A 14 -23.75 7.70 -3.81
C TYR A 14 -22.76 6.63 -4.23
N ALA A 15 -21.61 6.52 -3.61
CA ALA A 15 -20.62 5.52 -3.97
C ALA A 15 -21.08 4.10 -3.61
N SER A 16 -20.77 3.13 -4.47
CA SER A 16 -20.94 1.72 -4.15
C SER A 16 -19.93 1.26 -3.09
N GLU A 17 -20.25 0.17 -2.40
CA GLU A 17 -19.29 -0.43 -1.45
C GLU A 17 -17.98 -0.85 -2.13
N TYR A 18 -18.06 -1.34 -3.37
CA TYR A 18 -16.88 -1.69 -4.15
C TYR A 18 -15.95 -0.48 -4.33
N MET A 19 -16.48 0.67 -4.75
CA MET A 19 -15.67 1.88 -4.98
C MET A 19 -15.15 2.47 -3.66
N LEU A 20 -15.92 2.41 -2.59
CA LEU A 20 -15.46 2.83 -1.26
C LEU A 20 -14.30 1.97 -0.78
N HIS A 21 -14.37 0.65 -0.99
CA HIS A 21 -13.27 -0.26 -0.64
C HIS A 21 -12.06 -0.04 -1.53
N LEU A 22 -12.26 0.08 -2.85
CA LEU A 22 -11.17 0.25 -3.82
C LEU A 22 -10.29 1.47 -3.50
N PHE A 23 -10.91 2.58 -3.09
CA PHE A 23 -10.20 3.81 -2.74
C PHE A 23 -9.98 3.99 -1.25
N SER A 24 -10.08 2.91 -0.48
CA SER A 24 -9.81 2.92 0.96
C SER A 24 -8.31 2.94 1.27
N PRO A 25 -7.93 3.37 2.48
CA PRO A 25 -6.55 3.23 2.96
C PRO A 25 -6.03 1.80 2.87
N ASP A 26 -6.83 0.80 3.23
CA ASP A 26 -6.45 -0.61 3.16
C ASP A 26 -6.00 -1.00 1.75
N MET A 27 -6.79 -0.70 0.74
CA MET A 27 -6.44 -1.02 -0.66
C MET A 27 -5.21 -0.27 -1.13
N ARG A 28 -5.08 1.01 -0.76
CA ARG A 28 -3.91 1.81 -1.10
C ARG A 28 -2.63 1.20 -0.54
N PHE A 29 -2.60 0.93 0.75
CA PHE A 29 -1.39 0.48 1.43
C PHE A 29 -1.09 -1.00 1.18
N GLN A 30 -2.09 -1.84 1.00
CA GLN A 30 -1.89 -3.21 0.53
C GLN A 30 -1.30 -3.24 -0.88
N THR A 31 -1.74 -2.34 -1.76
CA THR A 31 -1.18 -2.20 -3.11
C THR A 31 0.28 -1.76 -3.05
N TRP A 32 0.65 -0.82 -2.17
CA TRP A 32 2.04 -0.49 -1.92
C TRP A 32 2.86 -1.72 -1.51
N ARG A 33 2.36 -2.53 -0.60
CA ARG A 33 3.04 -3.75 -0.16
C ARG A 33 3.19 -4.76 -1.29
N ARG A 34 2.18 -4.93 -2.14
CA ARG A 34 2.28 -5.78 -3.34
C ARG A 34 3.37 -5.29 -4.30
N LEU A 35 3.48 -3.98 -4.48
CA LEU A 35 4.54 -3.39 -5.32
C LEU A 35 5.92 -3.63 -4.71
N TRP A 36 6.08 -3.53 -3.40
CA TRP A 36 7.34 -3.84 -2.75
C TRP A 36 7.70 -5.34 -2.84
N VAL A 37 6.73 -6.23 -2.75
CA VAL A 37 6.95 -7.67 -3.00
C VAL A 37 7.41 -7.90 -4.43
N ALA A 38 6.77 -7.27 -5.41
CA ALA A 38 7.14 -7.38 -6.82
C ALA A 38 8.57 -6.88 -7.07
N LEU A 39 8.94 -5.75 -6.46
CA LEU A 39 10.28 -5.19 -6.54
C LEU A 39 11.32 -6.15 -5.94
N ALA A 40 11.10 -6.65 -4.73
CA ALA A 40 12.01 -7.57 -4.07
C ALA A 40 12.17 -8.88 -4.84
N ARG A 41 11.08 -9.39 -5.41
CA ARG A 41 11.12 -10.59 -6.26
C ARG A 41 11.94 -10.37 -7.52
N ALA A 42 11.72 -9.26 -8.20
CA ALA A 42 12.49 -8.92 -9.40
C ALA A 42 13.98 -8.76 -9.09
N GLU A 43 14.32 -8.09 -8.01
CA GLU A 43 15.70 -7.90 -7.57
C GLU A 43 16.35 -9.23 -7.18
N HIS A 44 15.64 -10.14 -6.54
CA HIS A 44 16.11 -11.50 -6.26
C HIS A 44 16.40 -12.26 -7.55
N GLU A 45 15.49 -12.22 -8.53
CA GLU A 45 15.65 -12.88 -9.82
C GLU A 45 16.84 -12.33 -10.63
N LEU A 46 17.13 -11.04 -10.48
CA LEU A 46 18.28 -10.38 -11.12
C LEU A 46 19.60 -10.63 -10.40
N GLY A 47 19.61 -11.38 -9.31
CA GLY A 47 20.82 -11.74 -8.59
C GLY A 47 21.30 -10.73 -7.56
N LEU A 48 20.48 -9.76 -7.18
CA LEU A 48 20.80 -8.87 -6.05
C LEU A 48 20.79 -9.68 -4.73
N PRO A 49 21.45 -9.19 -3.67
CA PRO A 49 21.53 -9.90 -2.39
C PRO A 49 20.22 -9.85 -1.60
N ILE A 50 19.16 -10.34 -2.19
CA ILE A 50 17.83 -10.50 -1.61
C ILE A 50 17.49 -11.98 -1.65
N THR A 51 17.15 -12.56 -0.48
CA THR A 51 16.87 -13.97 -0.36
C THR A 51 15.42 -14.31 -0.68
N GLN A 52 15.14 -15.55 -1.07
CA GLN A 52 13.78 -16.02 -1.29
C GLN A 52 12.96 -15.94 0.01
N GLU A 53 13.58 -16.20 1.16
CA GLU A 53 12.93 -16.09 2.47
C GLU A 53 12.47 -14.67 2.76
N GLN A 54 13.25 -13.65 2.38
CA GLN A 54 12.86 -12.24 2.52
C GLN A 54 11.64 -11.92 1.64
N VAL A 55 11.64 -12.39 0.40
CA VAL A 55 10.49 -12.21 -0.52
C VAL A 55 9.25 -12.90 0.05
N ASP A 56 9.38 -14.12 0.54
CA ASP A 56 8.27 -14.88 1.10
C ASP A 56 7.71 -14.23 2.37
N GLU A 57 8.57 -13.71 3.24
CA GLU A 57 8.13 -12.99 4.43
C GLU A 57 7.35 -11.72 4.09
N LEU A 58 7.83 -10.94 3.12
CA LEU A 58 7.09 -9.77 2.63
C LEU A 58 5.73 -10.18 2.05
N ALA A 59 5.68 -11.23 1.25
CA ALA A 59 4.43 -11.72 0.65
C ALA A 59 3.42 -12.21 1.70
N ALA A 60 3.89 -12.71 2.85
CA ALA A 60 3.04 -13.17 3.94
C ALA A 60 2.38 -12.03 4.73
N HIS A 61 2.88 -10.79 4.62
CA HIS A 61 2.45 -9.65 5.43
C HIS A 61 1.89 -8.48 4.60
N ILE A 62 1.19 -8.78 3.50
CA ILE A 62 0.59 -7.74 2.64
C ILE A 62 -0.60 -7.06 3.33
N THR A 63 -1.41 -7.81 4.07
CA THR A 63 -2.70 -7.34 4.57
C THR A 63 -2.71 -6.90 6.04
N ASP A 64 -1.75 -7.32 6.83
CA ASP A 64 -1.67 -7.05 8.26
C ASP A 64 -0.94 -5.74 8.56
N ILE A 65 -1.54 -4.64 8.13
CA ILE A 65 -0.98 -3.30 8.31
C ILE A 65 -1.25 -2.80 9.72
N ASP A 66 -0.17 -2.46 10.44
CA ASP A 66 -0.26 -1.79 11.73
C ASP A 66 -0.33 -0.27 11.52
N TYR A 67 -1.55 0.25 11.49
CA TYR A 67 -1.78 1.67 11.25
C TYR A 67 -1.28 2.54 12.39
N GLU A 68 -1.33 2.06 13.63
CA GLU A 68 -0.83 2.82 14.78
C GLU A 68 0.67 3.07 14.66
N VAL A 69 1.42 2.03 14.31
CA VAL A 69 2.87 2.14 14.07
C VAL A 69 3.16 3.06 12.89
N ALA A 70 2.42 2.92 11.79
CA ALA A 70 2.62 3.74 10.59
C ALA A 70 2.33 5.23 10.87
N GLU A 71 1.21 5.53 11.48
CA GLU A 71 0.80 6.90 11.80
C GLU A 71 1.76 7.58 12.77
N LYS A 72 2.17 6.87 13.82
CA LYS A 72 3.18 7.37 14.77
C LYS A 72 4.49 7.71 14.05
N ARG A 73 4.96 6.79 13.21
CA ARG A 73 6.20 6.99 12.46
C ARG A 73 6.09 8.14 11.47
N GLU A 74 4.95 8.31 10.82
CA GLU A 74 4.69 9.43 9.91
C GLU A 74 4.81 10.78 10.62
N HIS A 75 4.27 10.89 11.84
CA HIS A 75 4.43 12.08 12.66
C HIS A 75 5.90 12.39 12.98
N GLU A 76 6.70 11.37 13.20
CA GLU A 76 8.12 11.53 13.50
C GLU A 76 8.95 11.96 12.28
N VAL A 77 8.75 11.31 11.14
CA VAL A 77 9.59 11.50 9.94
C VAL A 77 8.97 12.41 8.88
N ARG A 78 7.69 12.72 9.01
CA ARG A 78 6.91 13.55 8.06
C ARG A 78 6.99 13.05 6.62
N HIS A 79 6.90 11.72 6.46
CA HIS A 79 6.98 11.06 5.17
C HIS A 79 6.16 9.75 5.22
N ASP A 80 5.05 9.72 4.51
CA ASP A 80 4.10 8.61 4.53
C ASP A 80 4.69 7.30 4.00
N VAL A 81 5.39 7.35 2.87
CA VAL A 81 6.00 6.14 2.28
C VAL A 81 7.02 5.53 3.23
N MET A 82 7.91 6.35 3.80
CA MET A 82 8.93 5.86 4.75
C MET A 82 8.32 5.36 6.04
N ALA A 83 7.20 5.93 6.49
CA ALA A 83 6.45 5.43 7.63
C ALA A 83 5.90 4.02 7.37
N HIS A 84 5.36 3.78 6.18
CA HIS A 84 4.87 2.46 5.78
C HIS A 84 5.99 1.44 5.51
N VAL A 85 7.15 1.87 5.01
CA VAL A 85 8.35 1.02 4.96
C VAL A 85 8.73 0.54 6.37
N TYR A 86 8.74 1.45 7.33
CA TYR A 86 9.04 1.13 8.72
C TYR A 86 8.04 0.14 9.33
N ALA A 87 6.73 0.39 9.16
CA ALA A 87 5.69 -0.49 9.65
C ALA A 87 5.75 -1.88 9.00
N TYR A 88 6.04 -1.93 7.70
CA TYR A 88 6.22 -3.19 6.98
C TYR A 88 7.45 -3.96 7.47
N GLY A 89 8.55 -3.26 7.72
CA GLY A 89 9.76 -3.86 8.27
C GLY A 89 9.56 -4.44 9.67
N LYS A 90 8.65 -3.90 10.46
CA LYS A 90 8.27 -4.48 11.75
C LYS A 90 7.49 -5.79 11.60
N ALA A 91 6.63 -5.90 10.61
CA ALA A 91 5.90 -7.12 10.30
C ALA A 91 6.80 -8.18 9.65
N ALA A 92 7.79 -7.76 8.87
CA ALA A 92 8.72 -8.62 8.13
C ALA A 92 10.18 -8.26 8.49
N PRO A 93 10.65 -8.61 9.71
CA PRO A 93 11.95 -8.13 10.20
C PRO A 93 13.16 -8.56 9.37
N SER A 94 13.15 -9.75 8.79
CA SER A 94 14.26 -10.23 7.96
C SER A 94 14.42 -9.44 6.67
N ALA A 95 13.36 -8.81 6.20
CA ALA A 95 13.33 -8.04 4.96
C ALA A 95 13.37 -6.51 5.20
N ALA A 96 13.39 -6.05 6.44
CA ALA A 96 13.27 -4.62 6.76
C ALA A 96 14.26 -3.72 6.02
N GLY A 97 15.46 -4.20 5.77
CA GLY A 97 16.52 -3.43 5.10
C GLY A 97 16.43 -3.38 3.58
N ILE A 98 15.54 -4.16 2.96
CA ILE A 98 15.48 -4.28 1.49
C ILE A 98 14.14 -3.87 0.87
N ILE A 99 13.18 -3.44 1.66
CA ILE A 99 11.79 -3.21 1.19
C ILE A 99 11.73 -2.21 0.03
N HIS A 100 12.42 -1.12 0.11
CA HIS A 100 12.34 0.00 -0.84
C HIS A 100 13.66 0.20 -1.59
N LEU A 101 14.44 -0.86 -1.73
CA LEU A 101 15.78 -0.81 -2.30
C LEU A 101 15.74 -0.37 -3.76
N GLY A 102 16.50 0.69 -4.08
CA GLY A 102 16.60 1.22 -5.44
C GLY A 102 15.38 1.99 -5.94
N ALA A 103 14.35 2.17 -5.12
CA ALA A 103 13.12 2.87 -5.51
C ALA A 103 13.02 4.26 -4.88
N THR A 104 12.22 5.11 -5.50
CA THR A 104 11.77 6.38 -4.93
C THR A 104 10.32 6.24 -4.46
N SER A 105 9.80 7.21 -3.69
CA SER A 105 8.42 7.19 -3.21
C SER A 105 7.40 7.08 -4.35
N CYS A 106 7.66 7.68 -5.51
CA CYS A 106 6.79 7.59 -6.68
C CYS A 106 6.62 6.17 -7.21
N TYR A 107 7.54 5.25 -6.92
CA TYR A 107 7.35 3.85 -7.32
C TYR A 107 6.04 3.28 -6.78
N VAL A 108 5.76 3.46 -5.50
CA VAL A 108 4.53 2.94 -4.89
C VAL A 108 3.36 3.89 -5.05
N THR A 109 3.55 5.20 -4.87
CA THR A 109 2.43 6.16 -4.93
C THR A 109 1.80 6.21 -6.32
N ASP A 110 2.60 6.42 -7.36
CA ASP A 110 2.08 6.61 -8.71
C ASP A 110 1.59 5.29 -9.32
N ASN A 111 2.33 4.19 -9.14
CA ASN A 111 1.94 2.90 -9.68
C ASN A 111 0.71 2.33 -8.97
N ALA A 112 0.60 2.49 -7.65
CA ALA A 112 -0.60 2.09 -6.92
C ALA A 112 -1.84 2.85 -7.39
N ASP A 113 -1.72 4.16 -7.57
CA ASP A 113 -2.82 4.97 -8.10
C ASP A 113 -3.28 4.49 -9.47
N LEU A 114 -2.34 4.19 -10.37
CA LEU A 114 -2.68 3.66 -11.71
C LEU A 114 -3.38 2.31 -11.64
N VAL A 115 -2.97 1.42 -10.74
CA VAL A 115 -3.62 0.12 -10.54
C VAL A 115 -5.07 0.31 -10.06
N LEU A 116 -5.27 1.17 -9.07
CA LEU A 116 -6.59 1.45 -8.51
C LEU A 116 -7.50 2.15 -9.53
N TYR A 117 -6.99 3.10 -10.29
CA TYR A 117 -7.74 3.78 -11.35
C TYR A 117 -8.14 2.81 -12.46
N ARG A 118 -7.24 1.93 -12.88
CA ARG A 118 -7.56 0.87 -13.85
C ARG A 118 -8.72 0.01 -13.36
N ASP A 119 -8.66 -0.43 -12.11
CA ASP A 119 -9.69 -1.31 -11.55
C ASP A 119 -11.02 -0.56 -11.38
N GLY A 120 -10.97 0.71 -11.00
CA GLY A 120 -12.15 1.58 -10.97
C GLY A 120 -12.80 1.76 -12.34
N LEU A 121 -11.99 2.00 -13.38
CA LEU A 121 -12.47 2.12 -14.76
C LEU A 121 -13.07 0.81 -15.28
N LYS A 122 -12.47 -0.34 -14.95
CA LYS A 122 -13.05 -1.66 -15.29
C LYS A 122 -14.40 -1.86 -14.64
N TYR A 123 -14.54 -1.48 -13.37
CA TYR A 123 -15.82 -1.54 -12.67
C TYR A 123 -16.86 -0.65 -13.32
N LEU A 124 -16.54 0.61 -13.62
CA LEU A 124 -17.46 1.54 -14.30
C LEU A 124 -17.88 1.01 -15.67
N ARG A 125 -16.95 0.47 -16.45
CA ARG A 125 -17.26 -0.16 -17.74
C ARG A 125 -18.28 -1.28 -17.58
N GLY A 126 -18.17 -2.09 -16.52
CA GLY A 126 -19.11 -3.16 -16.23
C GLY A 126 -20.50 -2.69 -15.82
N GLN A 127 -20.63 -1.42 -15.37
CA GLN A 127 -21.92 -0.81 -15.01
C GLN A 127 -22.65 -0.21 -16.23
N LEU A 128 -21.97 0.00 -17.33
CA LEU A 128 -22.55 0.53 -18.57
C LEU A 128 -23.14 -0.59 -19.44
#